data_d78e112a940b0558072b24adad9e4c2a
#
_entry.id   d78e112a940b0558072b24adad9e4c2a
#
_cell.length_a   1.000
_cell.length_b   1.000
_cell.length_c   1.000
_cell.angle_alpha   90.00
_cell.angle_beta   90.00
_cell.angle_gamma   90.00
#
_symmetry.space_group_name_H-M   'P 1'
#
loop_
_entity.id
_entity.type
_entity.pdbx_description
1 polymer ?
#
loop_
_entity_poly.entity_id
_entity_poly.type
_entity_poly.pdbx_seq_one_letter_code
_entity_poly.pdbx_strand_id
1 'polypeptide(L)'
;MAENMPQVDTPWAAEGTLAHELAECKARKKFCPRPGDDYAEKIREIHADPAYAPEMESCTDLYVQAIDEECMRYSSRPLVVLETRVNYCGTVPEGFGTADCIIIGGDTLTIIDYKHGKGVPISAMDNPQLKLYAIGALNQFNAFYGDAIKHIRLRIVQPRVSDELNDFELTVQDLMQWGNSVVAPVANLAYNGGGECNRGDWCRFCKARAICRQTANNYLALDAFRAFCQNEINALSDDEIGDILTRAAGLQAWVAAVEAYALQACLAGKHIPGHKVVAGRAVR
;
A
#
# COMPACT_ATOMS: atom_id res chain seq x y z
N MET A 1 -11.90 -6.80 -12.33
CA MET A 1 -12.61 -7.57 -11.27
C MET A 1 -12.42 -6.93 -9.88
N ALA A 2 -11.20 -6.67 -9.42
CA ALA A 2 -10.94 -6.07 -8.11
C ALA A 2 -11.43 -4.62 -7.99
N GLU A 3 -11.39 -3.86 -9.08
CA GLU A 3 -11.83 -2.45 -9.15
C GLU A 3 -13.29 -2.24 -8.77
N ASN A 4 -14.15 -3.21 -9.12
CA ASN A 4 -15.59 -3.14 -8.86
C ASN A 4 -15.98 -3.69 -7.47
N MET A 5 -14.98 -4.05 -6.64
CA MET A 5 -15.24 -4.54 -5.29
C MET A 5 -15.24 -3.37 -4.29
N PRO A 6 -16.20 -3.31 -3.37
CA PRO A 6 -16.24 -2.27 -2.35
C PRO A 6 -14.97 -2.31 -1.51
N GLN A 7 -14.47 -1.14 -1.15
CA GLN A 7 -13.40 -1.01 -0.16
C GLN A 7 -14.02 -1.31 1.21
N VAL A 8 -13.38 -2.19 1.95
CA VAL A 8 -13.77 -2.43 3.35
C VAL A 8 -12.85 -1.55 4.20
N ASP A 9 -13.44 -0.54 4.82
CA ASP A 9 -12.73 0.29 5.77
C ASP A 9 -12.43 -0.54 7.02
N THR A 10 -11.17 -0.64 7.34
CA THR A 10 -10.71 -1.31 8.56
C THR A 10 -10.28 -0.27 9.58
N PRO A 11 -10.38 -0.56 10.89
CA PRO A 11 -9.87 0.36 11.92
C PRO A 11 -8.41 0.78 11.67
N TRP A 12 -7.59 -0.12 11.15
CA TRP A 12 -6.20 0.15 10.78
C TRP A 12 -6.06 1.14 9.62
N ALA A 13 -6.99 1.12 8.67
CA ALA A 13 -7.00 2.09 7.56
C ALA A 13 -7.38 3.48 8.06
N ALA A 14 -8.38 3.59 8.95
CA ALA A 14 -8.77 4.85 9.56
C ALA A 14 -7.64 5.45 10.41
N GLU A 15 -6.99 4.62 11.25
CA GLU A 15 -5.80 5.01 12.02
C GLU A 15 -4.68 5.53 11.11
N GLY A 16 -4.39 4.82 10.01
CA GLY A 16 -3.38 5.22 9.04
C GLY A 16 -3.71 6.56 8.37
N THR A 17 -4.95 6.74 7.92
CA THR A 17 -5.40 8.00 7.31
C THR A 17 -5.24 9.18 8.26
N LEU A 18 -5.68 9.03 9.50
CA LEU A 18 -5.57 10.10 10.52
C LEU A 18 -4.11 10.45 10.83
N ALA A 19 -3.23 9.44 10.88
CA ALA A 19 -1.80 9.66 11.08
C ALA A 19 -1.16 10.42 9.91
N HIS A 20 -1.57 10.15 8.65
CA HIS A 20 -1.14 10.93 7.49
C HIS A 20 -1.64 12.37 7.56
N GLU A 21 -2.89 12.61 7.97
CA GLU A 21 -3.43 13.95 8.13
C GLU A 21 -2.64 14.77 9.19
N LEU A 22 -2.26 14.13 10.31
CA LEU A 22 -1.44 14.77 11.33
C LEU A 22 -0.03 15.06 10.80
N ALA A 23 0.58 14.10 10.09
CA ALA A 23 1.90 14.25 9.48
C ALA A 23 1.91 15.41 8.45
N GLU A 24 0.91 15.45 7.57
CA GLU A 24 0.71 16.54 6.62
C GLU A 24 0.58 17.89 7.32
N CYS A 25 -0.30 17.97 8.33
CA CYS A 25 -0.56 19.20 9.05
C CYS A 25 0.73 19.77 9.68
N LYS A 26 1.51 18.92 10.36
CA LYS A 26 2.80 19.31 10.96
C LYS A 26 3.84 19.70 9.90
N ALA A 27 3.95 18.93 8.83
CA ALA A 27 4.90 19.21 7.75
C ALA A 27 4.54 20.51 7.02
N ARG A 28 3.25 20.75 6.70
CA ARG A 28 2.82 22.01 6.07
C ARG A 28 3.11 23.22 6.94
N LYS A 29 2.80 23.15 8.22
CA LYS A 29 3.09 24.23 9.18
C LYS A 29 4.55 24.63 9.14
N LYS A 30 5.47 23.68 9.00
CA LYS A 30 6.92 23.93 9.02
C LYS A 30 7.49 24.34 7.66
N PHE A 31 7.13 23.65 6.59
CA PHE A 31 7.81 23.77 5.29
C PHE A 31 7.04 24.59 4.27
N CYS A 32 5.70 24.52 4.27
CA CYS A 32 4.83 25.08 3.25
C CYS A 32 3.57 25.74 3.88
N PRO A 33 3.72 26.69 4.84
CA PRO A 33 2.56 27.29 5.49
C PRO A 33 1.71 28.05 4.47
N ARG A 34 0.40 27.81 4.49
CA ARG A 34 -0.55 28.51 3.64
C ARG A 34 -1.23 29.63 4.44
N PRO A 35 -1.35 30.83 3.87
CA PRO A 35 -2.11 31.91 4.50
C PRO A 35 -3.56 31.48 4.74
N GLY A 36 -4.06 31.65 5.97
CA GLY A 36 -5.43 31.27 6.34
C GLY A 36 -5.64 29.88 6.90
N ASP A 37 -4.63 29.00 6.86
CA ASP A 37 -4.71 27.68 7.51
C ASP A 37 -4.55 27.83 9.03
N ASP A 38 -5.55 27.36 9.80
CA ASP A 38 -5.44 27.20 11.25
C ASP A 38 -4.96 25.79 11.59
N TYR A 39 -3.64 25.62 11.59
CA TYR A 39 -3.02 24.34 11.92
C TYR A 39 -3.28 23.90 13.36
N ALA A 40 -3.53 24.84 14.28
CA ALA A 40 -3.82 24.51 15.67
C ALA A 40 -5.25 23.96 15.82
N GLU A 41 -6.18 24.47 15.06
CA GLU A 41 -7.55 23.94 15.01
C GLU A 41 -7.58 22.54 14.38
N LYS A 42 -6.93 22.35 13.23
CA LYS A 42 -6.82 21.05 12.57
C LYS A 42 -6.22 19.98 13.48
N ILE A 43 -5.15 20.30 14.21
CA ILE A 43 -4.54 19.37 15.17
C ILE A 43 -5.51 19.03 16.31
N ARG A 44 -6.30 20.00 16.80
CA ARG A 44 -7.31 19.74 17.83
C ARG A 44 -8.43 18.82 17.34
N GLU A 45 -8.86 18.99 16.10
CA GLU A 45 -9.84 18.11 15.44
C GLU A 45 -9.30 16.68 15.33
N ILE A 46 -8.06 16.51 14.88
CA ILE A 46 -7.38 15.20 14.81
C ILE A 46 -7.30 14.55 16.19
N HIS A 47 -6.95 15.31 17.24
CA HIS A 47 -6.90 14.79 18.61
C HIS A 47 -8.26 14.39 19.18
N ALA A 48 -9.34 14.92 18.65
CA ALA A 48 -10.71 14.58 19.05
C ALA A 48 -11.26 13.36 18.31
N ASP A 49 -10.57 12.89 17.26
CA ASP A 49 -11.02 11.74 16.48
C ASP A 49 -10.86 10.43 17.27
N PRO A 50 -11.87 9.52 17.27
CA PRO A 50 -11.80 8.24 17.97
C PRO A 50 -10.65 7.32 17.53
N ALA A 51 -10.12 7.50 16.31
CA ALA A 51 -8.98 6.74 15.79
C ALA A 51 -7.62 7.30 16.24
N TYR A 52 -7.60 8.46 16.92
CA TYR A 52 -6.37 9.07 17.39
C TYR A 52 -5.71 8.24 18.50
N ALA A 53 -4.40 8.06 18.38
CA ALA A 53 -3.54 7.46 19.40
C ALA A 53 -2.37 8.41 19.71
N PRO A 54 -2.03 8.64 21.02
CA PRO A 54 -0.95 9.55 21.39
C PRO A 54 0.41 9.23 20.77
N GLU A 55 0.65 7.97 20.40
CA GLU A 55 1.85 7.52 19.69
C GLU A 55 2.00 8.20 18.30
N MET A 56 0.90 8.65 17.70
CA MET A 56 0.93 9.36 16.41
C MET A 56 1.77 10.64 16.47
N GLU A 57 1.81 11.31 17.63
CA GLU A 57 2.61 12.54 17.79
C GLU A 57 4.08 12.30 17.52
N SER A 58 4.69 11.35 18.24
CA SER A 58 6.11 11.03 18.06
C SER A 58 6.42 10.47 16.69
N CYS A 59 5.54 9.61 16.16
CA CYS A 59 5.70 9.04 14.82
C CYS A 59 5.69 10.11 13.72
N THR A 60 4.78 11.07 13.80
CA THR A 60 4.69 12.15 12.81
C THR A 60 5.77 13.20 13.00
N ASP A 61 6.30 13.39 14.23
CA ASP A 61 7.48 14.23 14.46
C ASP A 61 8.72 13.66 13.78
N LEU A 62 8.91 12.34 13.79
CA LEU A 62 10.00 11.68 13.07
C LEU A 62 9.87 11.84 11.55
N TYR A 63 8.65 11.83 11.01
CA TYR A 63 8.43 12.15 9.60
C TYR A 63 8.84 13.60 9.26
N VAL A 64 8.42 14.58 10.08
CA VAL A 64 8.82 15.97 9.90
C VAL A 64 10.32 16.17 10.03
N GLN A 65 10.95 15.43 10.96
CA GLN A 65 12.40 15.43 11.12
C GLN A 65 13.10 14.88 9.86
N ALA A 66 12.61 13.79 9.29
CA ALA A 66 13.19 13.20 8.08
C ALA A 66 13.15 14.16 6.87
N ILE A 67 12.08 14.97 6.74
CA ILE A 67 11.98 16.04 5.75
C ILE A 67 13.03 17.13 6.02
N ASP A 68 13.18 17.53 7.28
CA ASP A 68 14.13 18.58 7.70
C ASP A 68 15.57 18.16 7.42
N GLU A 69 15.93 16.94 7.81
CA GLU A 69 17.24 16.36 7.54
C GLU A 69 17.56 16.30 6.04
N GLU A 70 16.59 15.94 5.23
CA GLU A 70 16.76 15.95 3.78
C GLU A 70 16.96 17.38 3.24
N CYS A 71 16.19 18.34 3.74
CA CYS A 71 16.36 19.75 3.35
C CYS A 71 17.72 20.30 3.73
N MET A 72 18.29 19.90 4.87
CA MET A 72 19.61 20.34 5.34
C MET A 72 20.78 19.83 4.49
N ARG A 73 20.57 18.85 3.61
CA ARG A 73 21.61 18.34 2.70
C ARG A 73 21.96 19.33 1.59
N TYR A 74 21.11 20.31 1.36
CA TYR A 74 21.27 21.26 0.25
C TYR A 74 21.79 22.62 0.74
N SER A 75 22.70 23.20 -0.02
CA SER A 75 23.26 24.53 0.28
C SER A 75 22.28 25.68 0.09
N SER A 76 21.23 25.47 -0.69
CA SER A 76 20.12 26.40 -0.89
C SER A 76 18.81 25.72 -0.52
N ARG A 77 17.81 26.53 -0.15
CA ARG A 77 16.49 26.01 0.23
C ARG A 77 15.88 25.19 -0.92
N PRO A 78 15.63 23.90 -0.73
CA PRO A 78 15.00 23.06 -1.75
C PRO A 78 13.51 23.40 -1.89
N LEU A 79 12.90 22.97 -3.01
CA LEU A 79 11.47 22.93 -3.16
C LEU A 79 10.93 21.76 -2.34
N VAL A 80 9.96 22.02 -1.46
CA VAL A 80 9.22 20.98 -0.72
C VAL A 80 7.75 21.05 -1.14
N VAL A 81 7.20 19.93 -1.57
CA VAL A 81 5.79 19.80 -1.97
C VAL A 81 5.19 18.63 -1.21
N LEU A 82 4.05 18.85 -0.57
CA LEU A 82 3.39 17.89 0.31
C LEU A 82 2.02 17.49 -0.24
N GLU A 83 1.65 16.22 -0.04
CA GLU A 83 0.36 15.64 -0.43
C GLU A 83 -0.02 16.06 -1.85
N THR A 84 0.83 15.70 -2.80
CA THR A 84 0.68 16.14 -4.17
C THR A 84 0.32 14.97 -5.08
N ARG A 85 -0.75 15.16 -5.84
CA ARG A 85 -1.10 14.23 -6.91
C ARG A 85 -0.05 14.28 -8.02
N VAL A 86 0.54 13.15 -8.31
CA VAL A 86 1.50 12.94 -9.39
C VAL A 86 0.89 12.03 -10.46
N ASN A 87 1.18 12.36 -11.72
CA ASN A 87 0.64 11.66 -12.88
C ASN A 87 1.76 10.95 -13.63
N TYR A 88 1.64 9.64 -13.77
CA TYR A 88 2.56 8.79 -14.52
C TYR A 88 1.84 8.00 -15.63
N CYS A 89 0.76 8.58 -16.20
CA CYS A 89 -0.04 7.94 -17.26
C CYS A 89 0.74 7.66 -18.54
N GLY A 90 1.87 8.31 -18.77
CA GLY A 90 2.79 7.96 -19.86
C GLY A 90 3.47 6.59 -19.70
N THR A 91 3.56 6.09 -18.45
CA THR A 91 4.15 4.78 -18.12
C THR A 91 3.07 3.75 -17.80
N VAL A 92 2.05 4.15 -17.05
CA VAL A 92 0.91 3.30 -16.67
C VAL A 92 -0.38 3.95 -17.17
N PRO A 93 -1.17 3.31 -18.05
CA PRO A 93 -2.44 3.87 -18.53
C PRO A 93 -3.32 4.31 -17.34
N GLU A 94 -3.81 5.57 -17.39
CA GLU A 94 -4.59 6.21 -16.33
C GLU A 94 -3.89 6.25 -14.95
N GLY A 95 -2.57 6.04 -14.92
CA GLY A 95 -1.78 5.93 -13.69
C GLY A 95 -1.59 7.28 -13.00
N PHE A 96 -1.94 7.34 -11.72
CA PHE A 96 -1.66 8.47 -10.83
C PHE A 96 -1.53 7.98 -9.39
N GLY A 97 -1.05 8.86 -8.53
CA GLY A 97 -1.02 8.64 -7.09
C GLY A 97 -0.84 9.96 -6.33
N THR A 98 -0.85 9.91 -5.03
CA THR A 98 -0.53 11.05 -4.16
C THR A 98 0.78 10.74 -3.44
N ALA A 99 1.77 11.60 -3.63
CA ALA A 99 3.05 11.52 -2.94
C ALA A 99 2.99 12.35 -1.66
N ASP A 100 3.34 11.76 -0.52
CA ASP A 100 3.27 12.42 0.78
C ASP A 100 4.24 13.62 0.82
N CYS A 101 5.48 13.42 0.36
CA CYS A 101 6.45 14.51 0.24
C CYS A 101 7.35 14.33 -0.95
N ILE A 102 7.54 15.42 -1.71
CA ILE A 102 8.50 15.56 -2.80
C ILE A 102 9.45 16.68 -2.42
N ILE A 103 10.76 16.42 -2.51
CA ILE A 103 11.80 17.43 -2.29
C ILE A 103 12.66 17.51 -3.53
N ILE A 104 12.89 18.72 -4.05
CA ILE A 104 13.81 18.94 -5.16
C ILE A 104 14.86 19.94 -4.71
N GLY A 105 16.11 19.46 -4.66
CA GLY A 105 17.26 20.26 -4.26
C GLY A 105 18.50 19.89 -5.06
N GLY A 106 19.26 20.88 -5.54
CA GLY A 106 20.39 20.63 -6.41
C GLY A 106 19.98 19.85 -7.66
N ASP A 107 20.59 18.70 -7.87
CA ASP A 107 20.31 17.77 -8.98
C ASP A 107 19.52 16.51 -8.52
N THR A 108 18.94 16.54 -7.34
CA THR A 108 18.29 15.38 -6.71
C THR A 108 16.79 15.63 -6.47
N LEU A 109 15.96 14.66 -6.84
CA LEU A 109 14.55 14.58 -6.49
C LEU A 109 14.38 13.46 -5.44
N THR A 110 13.83 13.83 -4.29
CA THR A 110 13.59 12.90 -3.19
C THR A 110 12.07 12.69 -3.01
N ILE A 111 11.65 11.44 -2.91
CA ILE A 111 10.30 11.04 -2.48
C ILE A 111 10.41 10.49 -1.06
N ILE A 112 9.65 11.08 -0.14
CA ILE A 112 9.53 10.57 1.23
C ILE A 112 8.08 10.14 1.44
N ASP A 113 7.90 8.90 1.87
CA ASP A 113 6.60 8.29 2.08
C ASP A 113 6.50 7.83 3.54
N TYR A 114 5.45 8.26 4.22
CA TYR A 114 5.16 7.95 5.60
C TYR A 114 4.33 6.67 5.72
N LYS A 115 4.72 5.78 6.60
CA LYS A 115 3.98 4.54 6.88
C LYS A 115 3.70 4.41 8.37
N HIS A 116 2.43 4.53 8.76
CA HIS A 116 2.04 4.42 10.18
C HIS A 116 1.87 2.96 10.63
N GLY A 117 1.74 2.01 9.71
CA GLY A 117 1.54 0.60 10.01
C GLY A 117 2.75 -0.06 10.68
N LYS A 118 2.50 -0.96 11.65
CA LYS A 118 3.53 -1.69 12.41
C LYS A 118 3.64 -3.19 12.08
N GLY A 119 2.80 -3.68 11.17
CA GLY A 119 2.71 -5.14 10.95
C GLY A 119 3.71 -5.69 9.93
N VAL A 120 4.12 -4.91 8.94
CA VAL A 120 4.98 -5.35 7.85
C VAL A 120 6.01 -4.25 7.56
N PRO A 121 7.32 -4.56 7.65
CA PRO A 121 8.36 -3.64 7.22
C PRO A 121 8.23 -3.34 5.73
N ILE A 122 8.28 -2.07 5.36
CA ILE A 122 8.26 -1.62 3.95
C ILE A 122 9.66 -1.15 3.60
N SER A 123 10.25 -1.72 2.55
CA SER A 123 11.57 -1.31 2.06
C SER A 123 11.45 -0.19 1.03
N ALA A 124 12.35 0.79 1.08
CA ALA A 124 12.55 1.77 0.03
C ALA A 124 13.29 1.17 -1.18
N MET A 125 14.10 0.12 -0.93
CA MET A 125 14.87 -0.55 -1.98
C MET A 125 13.94 -1.12 -3.05
N ASP A 126 14.12 -0.64 -4.27
CA ASP A 126 13.34 -1.04 -5.45
C ASP A 126 11.82 -0.91 -5.29
N ASN A 127 11.36 -0.06 -4.38
CA ASN A 127 9.94 0.13 -4.10
C ASN A 127 9.19 0.68 -5.32
N PRO A 128 8.23 -0.08 -5.90
CA PRO A 128 7.56 0.33 -7.13
C PRO A 128 6.64 1.54 -6.94
N GLN A 129 6.03 1.71 -5.76
CA GLN A 129 5.18 2.86 -5.45
C GLN A 129 6.00 4.15 -5.50
N LEU A 130 7.13 4.18 -4.79
CA LEU A 130 8.01 5.35 -4.74
C LEU A 130 8.62 5.66 -6.11
N LYS A 131 9.02 4.63 -6.86
CA LYS A 131 9.53 4.79 -8.23
C LYS A 131 8.48 5.42 -9.15
N LEU A 132 7.22 4.98 -9.08
CA LEU A 132 6.12 5.56 -9.87
C LEU A 132 5.85 7.00 -9.45
N TYR A 133 5.89 7.31 -8.16
CA TYR A 133 5.76 8.68 -7.67
C TYR A 133 6.91 9.56 -8.19
N ALA A 134 8.14 9.05 -8.21
CA ALA A 134 9.28 9.77 -8.77
C ALA A 134 9.13 10.04 -10.28
N ILE A 135 8.64 9.06 -11.07
CA ILE A 135 8.33 9.27 -12.49
C ILE A 135 7.27 10.37 -12.65
N GLY A 136 6.20 10.30 -11.86
CA GLY A 136 5.14 11.31 -11.89
C GLY A 136 5.63 12.71 -11.49
N ALA A 137 6.49 12.78 -10.47
CA ALA A 137 7.11 14.04 -10.05
C ALA A 137 8.05 14.61 -11.12
N LEU A 138 8.89 13.77 -11.74
CA LEU A 138 9.72 14.20 -12.87
C LEU A 138 8.86 14.79 -13.99
N ASN A 139 7.78 14.13 -14.38
CA ASN A 139 6.86 14.63 -15.42
C ASN A 139 6.26 15.99 -15.03
N GLN A 140 5.84 16.14 -13.77
CA GLN A 140 5.19 17.35 -13.29
C GLN A 140 6.13 18.55 -13.22
N PHE A 141 7.37 18.32 -12.81
CA PHE A 141 8.36 19.38 -12.60
C PHE A 141 9.33 19.57 -13.78
N ASN A 142 9.17 18.78 -14.86
CA ASN A 142 10.03 18.85 -16.04
C ASN A 142 10.12 20.26 -16.66
N ALA A 143 9.01 21.01 -16.65
CA ALA A 143 8.99 22.37 -17.20
C ALA A 143 9.90 23.35 -16.46
N PHE A 144 10.21 23.08 -15.17
CA PHE A 144 11.03 23.94 -14.32
C PHE A 144 12.48 23.47 -14.20
N TYR A 145 12.68 22.17 -14.16
CA TYR A 145 13.98 21.58 -13.87
C TYR A 145 14.61 20.88 -15.09
N GLY A 146 13.79 20.43 -16.05
CA GLY A 146 14.27 19.72 -17.24
C GLY A 146 15.27 18.62 -16.90
N ASP A 147 16.42 18.64 -17.59
CA ASP A 147 17.49 17.67 -17.37
C ASP A 147 18.41 18.00 -16.17
N ALA A 148 18.08 18.98 -15.33
CA ALA A 148 18.90 19.34 -14.17
C ALA A 148 18.87 18.23 -13.10
N ILE A 149 17.75 17.51 -12.95
CA ILE A 149 17.62 16.40 -12.01
C ILE A 149 18.36 15.18 -12.60
N LYS A 150 19.30 14.63 -11.84
CA LYS A 150 20.10 13.45 -12.22
C LYS A 150 19.89 12.27 -11.28
N HIS A 151 19.59 12.56 -10.02
CA HIS A 151 19.50 11.59 -8.96
C HIS A 151 18.09 11.53 -8.38
N ILE A 152 17.67 10.32 -8.02
CA ILE A 152 16.43 10.05 -7.32
C ILE A 152 16.77 9.42 -5.99
N ARG A 153 16.18 9.93 -4.92
CA ARG A 153 16.23 9.31 -3.59
C ARG A 153 14.83 8.93 -3.17
N LEU A 154 14.68 7.70 -2.74
CA LEU A 154 13.42 7.14 -2.22
C LEU A 154 13.61 6.86 -0.74
N ARG A 155 12.71 7.36 0.09
CA ARG A 155 12.75 7.19 1.55
C ARG A 155 11.41 6.71 2.08
N ILE A 156 11.43 5.68 2.91
CA ILE A 156 10.30 5.25 3.74
C ILE A 156 10.56 5.68 5.18
N VAL A 157 9.59 6.34 5.77
CA VAL A 157 9.58 6.67 7.21
C VAL A 157 8.49 5.84 7.87
N GLN A 158 8.90 4.78 8.59
CA GLN A 158 7.98 3.85 9.26
C GLN A 158 8.37 3.70 10.74
N PRO A 159 8.09 4.70 11.59
CA PRO A 159 8.63 4.80 12.95
C PRO A 159 8.23 3.65 13.88
N ARG A 160 7.05 3.05 13.64
CA ARG A 160 6.54 1.93 14.46
C ARG A 160 7.22 0.57 14.16
N VAL A 161 8.15 0.55 13.20
CA VAL A 161 8.90 -0.65 12.81
C VAL A 161 10.38 -0.48 13.02
N SER A 162 10.94 0.67 12.61
CA SER A 162 12.37 0.99 12.77
C SER A 162 12.59 2.49 12.75
N ASP A 163 13.55 2.95 13.55
CA ASP A 163 14.06 4.32 13.53
C ASP A 163 15.24 4.49 12.55
N GLU A 164 15.67 3.40 11.90
CA GLU A 164 16.78 3.43 10.94
C GLU A 164 16.35 4.06 9.62
N LEU A 165 17.32 4.72 8.95
CA LEU A 165 17.11 5.29 7.63
C LEU A 165 16.86 4.17 6.62
N ASN A 166 15.74 4.26 5.94
CA ASN A 166 15.29 3.31 4.92
C ASN A 166 15.28 4.04 3.57
N ASP A 167 16.49 4.21 3.01
CA ASP A 167 16.74 4.98 1.80
C ASP A 167 17.18 4.06 0.66
N PHE A 168 16.82 4.47 -0.56
CA PHE A 168 17.31 3.87 -1.80
C PHE A 168 17.59 4.97 -2.82
N GLU A 169 18.75 4.91 -3.47
CA GLU A 169 19.17 5.89 -4.48
C GLU A 169 19.35 5.23 -5.84
N LEU A 170 18.94 5.94 -6.88
CA LEU A 170 19.14 5.53 -8.27
C LEU A 170 19.27 6.76 -9.17
N THR A 171 19.72 6.56 -10.41
CA THR A 171 19.74 7.64 -11.40
C THR A 171 18.37 7.81 -12.05
N VAL A 172 18.12 9.00 -12.60
CA VAL A 172 16.94 9.24 -13.45
C VAL A 172 16.92 8.28 -14.64
N GLN A 173 18.11 7.97 -15.21
CA GLN A 173 18.22 7.03 -16.32
C GLN A 173 17.75 5.63 -15.94
N ASP A 174 18.18 5.09 -14.78
CA ASP A 174 17.79 3.77 -14.31
C ASP A 174 16.29 3.72 -14.00
N LEU A 175 15.76 4.79 -13.39
CA LEU A 175 14.32 4.91 -13.11
C LEU A 175 13.50 4.88 -14.40
N MET A 176 13.87 5.68 -15.40
CA MET A 176 13.15 5.74 -16.67
C MET A 176 13.30 4.44 -17.47
N GLN A 177 14.46 3.79 -17.42
CA GLN A 177 14.67 2.48 -18.03
C GLN A 177 13.73 1.45 -17.39
N TRP A 178 13.64 1.40 -16.06
CA TRP A 178 12.70 0.53 -15.36
C TRP A 178 11.24 0.81 -15.74
N GLY A 179 10.85 2.09 -15.76
CA GLY A 179 9.51 2.51 -16.16
C GLY A 179 9.12 2.01 -17.56
N ASN A 180 10.03 2.19 -18.52
CA ASN A 180 9.78 1.86 -19.93
C ASN A 180 9.90 0.36 -20.24
N SER A 181 10.88 -0.33 -19.63
CA SER A 181 11.19 -1.73 -19.99
C SER A 181 10.46 -2.75 -19.13
N VAL A 182 10.07 -2.40 -17.90
CA VAL A 182 9.41 -3.31 -16.96
C VAL A 182 7.96 -2.91 -16.74
N VAL A 183 7.70 -1.67 -16.34
CA VAL A 183 6.35 -1.26 -15.92
C VAL A 183 5.41 -1.09 -17.10
N ALA A 184 5.80 -0.32 -18.10
CA ALA A 184 4.90 0.04 -19.21
C ALA A 184 4.37 -1.20 -19.97
N PRO A 185 5.18 -2.22 -20.30
CA PRO A 185 4.66 -3.42 -20.96
C PRO A 185 3.65 -4.18 -20.10
N VAL A 186 3.94 -4.36 -18.80
CA VAL A 186 3.06 -5.10 -17.88
C VAL A 186 1.78 -4.31 -17.59
N ALA A 187 1.88 -3.01 -17.39
CA ALA A 187 0.73 -2.14 -17.17
C ALA A 187 -0.21 -2.12 -18.38
N ASN A 188 0.34 -2.00 -19.60
CA ASN A 188 -0.46 -2.08 -20.83
C ASN A 188 -1.11 -3.45 -21.02
N LEU A 189 -0.40 -4.54 -20.72
CA LEU A 189 -0.97 -5.88 -20.76
C LEU A 189 -2.16 -6.02 -19.81
N ALA A 190 -1.99 -5.55 -18.56
CA ALA A 190 -3.04 -5.59 -17.54
C ALA A 190 -4.23 -4.68 -17.90
N TYR A 191 -3.97 -3.47 -18.39
CA TYR A 191 -4.99 -2.50 -18.80
C TYR A 191 -5.87 -3.03 -19.94
N ASN A 192 -5.28 -3.73 -20.89
CA ASN A 192 -6.00 -4.35 -22.01
C ASN A 192 -6.63 -5.71 -21.65
N GLY A 193 -6.68 -6.08 -20.38
CA GLY A 193 -7.29 -7.31 -19.89
C GLY A 193 -6.50 -8.58 -20.20
N GLY A 194 -5.21 -8.44 -20.55
CA GLY A 194 -4.28 -9.56 -20.74
C GLY A 194 -3.61 -10.03 -19.46
N GLY A 195 -2.83 -11.12 -19.59
CA GLY A 195 -2.09 -11.71 -18.49
C GLY A 195 -2.86 -12.80 -17.75
N GLU A 196 -2.14 -13.51 -16.90
CA GLU A 196 -2.67 -14.60 -16.07
C GLU A 196 -2.71 -14.17 -14.60
N CYS A 197 -3.76 -14.62 -13.90
CA CYS A 197 -3.86 -14.41 -12.46
C CYS A 197 -2.96 -15.43 -11.73
N ASN A 198 -1.81 -14.99 -11.26
CA ASN A 198 -0.91 -15.81 -10.46
C ASN A 198 -1.08 -15.50 -8.98
N ARG A 199 -1.12 -16.56 -8.16
CA ARG A 199 -1.19 -16.39 -6.70
C ARG A 199 0.18 -16.05 -6.12
N GLY A 200 0.17 -15.13 -5.14
CA GLY A 200 1.36 -14.72 -4.39
C GLY A 200 0.96 -14.04 -3.09
N ASP A 201 1.95 -13.52 -2.36
CA ASP A 201 1.75 -12.83 -1.07
C ASP A 201 0.83 -11.62 -1.16
N TRP A 202 0.79 -10.97 -2.33
CA TRP A 202 -0.14 -9.87 -2.62
C TRP A 202 -1.61 -10.26 -2.55
N CYS A 203 -1.95 -11.55 -2.71
CA CYS A 203 -3.34 -12.01 -2.65
C CYS A 203 -3.99 -11.79 -1.28
N ARG A 204 -3.21 -11.68 -0.21
CA ARG A 204 -3.73 -11.38 1.13
C ARG A 204 -4.43 -10.02 1.22
N PHE A 205 -4.00 -9.07 0.37
CA PHE A 205 -4.57 -7.72 0.30
C PHE A 205 -5.56 -7.54 -0.86
N CYS A 206 -5.78 -8.57 -1.67
CA CYS A 206 -6.63 -8.48 -2.84
C CYS A 206 -8.11 -8.40 -2.45
N LYS A 207 -8.81 -7.36 -2.86
CA LYS A 207 -10.24 -7.16 -2.61
C LYS A 207 -11.09 -8.29 -3.22
N ALA A 208 -10.66 -8.87 -4.35
CA ALA A 208 -11.37 -9.94 -5.03
C ALA A 208 -11.05 -11.35 -4.52
N ARG A 209 -10.24 -11.51 -3.47
CA ARG A 209 -9.77 -12.82 -2.98
C ARG A 209 -10.89 -13.80 -2.67
N ALA A 210 -12.04 -13.30 -2.17
CA ALA A 210 -13.20 -14.11 -1.82
C ALA A 210 -13.85 -14.81 -3.02
N ILE A 211 -13.82 -14.17 -4.19
CA ILE A 211 -14.45 -14.63 -5.44
C ILE A 211 -13.41 -15.00 -6.51
N CYS A 212 -12.14 -15.00 -6.17
CA CYS A 212 -11.07 -15.28 -7.11
C CYS A 212 -10.99 -16.78 -7.40
N ARG A 213 -11.21 -17.16 -8.66
CA ARG A 213 -11.14 -18.56 -9.10
C ARG A 213 -9.77 -19.18 -8.87
N GLN A 214 -8.68 -18.42 -9.10
CA GLN A 214 -7.33 -18.91 -8.87
C GLN A 214 -7.06 -19.23 -7.40
N THR A 215 -7.58 -18.40 -6.49
CA THR A 215 -7.51 -18.66 -5.04
C THR A 215 -8.34 -19.90 -4.67
N ALA A 216 -9.56 -20.00 -5.20
CA ALA A 216 -10.40 -21.18 -4.99
C ALA A 216 -9.73 -22.46 -5.51
N ASN A 217 -9.21 -22.45 -6.74
CA ASN A 217 -8.53 -23.60 -7.32
C ASN A 217 -7.34 -24.07 -6.46
N ASN A 218 -6.56 -23.12 -5.93
CA ASN A 218 -5.42 -23.44 -5.08
C ASN A 218 -5.82 -24.09 -3.76
N TYR A 219 -6.90 -23.64 -3.12
CA TYR A 219 -7.36 -24.22 -1.85
C TYR A 219 -8.18 -25.50 -2.06
N LEU A 220 -8.95 -25.58 -3.14
CA LEU A 220 -9.69 -26.81 -3.48
C LEU A 220 -8.77 -27.92 -4.01
N ALA A 221 -7.58 -27.61 -4.48
CA ALA A 221 -6.56 -28.61 -4.83
C ALA A 221 -6.11 -29.47 -3.62
N LEU A 222 -6.51 -29.12 -2.40
CA LEU A 222 -6.41 -30.00 -1.22
C LEU A 222 -7.17 -31.33 -1.43
N ASP A 223 -8.17 -31.38 -2.31
CA ASP A 223 -8.82 -32.63 -2.72
C ASP A 223 -7.85 -33.60 -3.44
N ALA A 224 -6.74 -33.11 -3.99
CA ALA A 224 -5.69 -33.96 -4.53
C ALA A 224 -5.00 -34.81 -3.45
N PHE A 225 -5.07 -34.43 -2.18
CA PHE A 225 -4.61 -35.28 -1.07
C PHE A 225 -5.41 -36.58 -0.93
N ARG A 226 -6.65 -36.63 -1.40
CA ARG A 226 -7.44 -37.88 -1.46
C ARG A 226 -6.76 -38.95 -2.30
N ALA A 227 -6.00 -38.58 -3.32
CA ALA A 227 -5.29 -39.54 -4.18
C ALA A 227 -4.06 -40.15 -3.50
N PHE A 228 -3.45 -39.45 -2.55
CA PHE A 228 -2.29 -39.95 -1.79
C PHE A 228 -2.71 -40.90 -0.66
N CYS A 229 -3.86 -40.69 -0.07
CA CYS A 229 -4.37 -41.50 1.05
C CYS A 229 -4.99 -42.84 0.64
N GLN A 230 -4.95 -43.23 -0.63
CA GLN A 230 -5.64 -44.47 -1.11
C GLN A 230 -4.88 -45.78 -0.84
N ASN A 231 -3.63 -45.76 -0.40
CA ASN A 231 -2.82 -46.98 -0.38
C ASN A 231 -2.35 -47.45 1.01
N GLU A 232 -2.48 -46.71 2.10
CA GLU A 232 -2.19 -47.31 3.42
C GLU A 232 -3.02 -46.67 4.54
N ILE A 233 -3.54 -47.58 5.34
CA ILE A 233 -4.35 -47.33 6.51
C ILE A 233 -3.47 -46.61 7.56
N ASN A 234 -3.94 -45.55 8.10
CA ASN A 234 -4.03 -45.20 9.52
C ASN A 234 -3.48 -43.87 10.03
N ALA A 235 -2.45 -43.25 9.49
CA ALA A 235 -2.03 -41.95 10.02
C ALA A 235 -1.21 -41.17 8.97
N LEU A 236 -1.36 -39.83 9.00
CA LEU A 236 -0.48 -38.94 8.25
C LEU A 236 0.91 -39.02 8.84
N SER A 237 1.95 -39.01 7.99
CA SER A 237 3.32 -38.81 8.43
C SER A 237 3.54 -37.33 8.86
N ASP A 238 4.59 -37.10 9.60
CA ASP A 238 4.95 -35.73 10.06
C ASP A 238 5.20 -34.80 8.85
N ASP A 239 5.77 -35.30 7.75
CA ASP A 239 5.98 -34.55 6.52
C ASP A 239 4.67 -34.14 5.85
N GLU A 240 3.69 -35.07 5.78
CA GLU A 240 2.36 -34.78 5.24
C GLU A 240 1.62 -33.78 6.13
N ILE A 241 1.75 -33.87 7.46
CA ILE A 241 1.18 -32.89 8.40
C ILE A 241 1.82 -31.52 8.14
N GLY A 242 3.14 -31.44 7.97
CA GLY A 242 3.85 -30.20 7.67
C GLY A 242 3.36 -29.57 6.36
N ASP A 243 3.19 -30.37 5.31
CA ASP A 243 2.65 -29.94 4.01
C ASP A 243 1.22 -29.44 4.12
N ILE A 244 0.35 -30.14 4.86
CA ILE A 244 -1.02 -29.73 5.09
C ILE A 244 -1.05 -28.40 5.85
N LEU A 245 -0.29 -28.25 6.92
CA LEU A 245 -0.24 -27.00 7.69
C LEU A 245 0.23 -25.82 6.83
N THR A 246 1.23 -26.03 5.99
CA THR A 246 1.75 -25.00 5.07
C THR A 246 0.68 -24.60 4.05
N ARG A 247 -0.02 -25.55 3.45
CA ARG A 247 -1.08 -25.30 2.45
C ARG A 247 -2.36 -24.74 3.08
N ALA A 248 -2.70 -25.18 4.29
CA ALA A 248 -3.83 -24.67 5.04
C ALA A 248 -3.58 -23.26 5.60
N ALA A 249 -2.34 -22.82 5.68
CA ALA A 249 -2.02 -21.44 6.03
C ALA A 249 -2.73 -20.47 5.08
N GLY A 250 -3.63 -19.68 5.61
CA GLY A 250 -4.49 -18.76 4.83
C GLY A 250 -5.80 -19.35 4.31
N LEU A 251 -6.03 -20.66 4.35
CA LEU A 251 -7.35 -21.26 4.01
C LEU A 251 -8.44 -20.70 4.93
N GLN A 252 -8.19 -20.66 6.22
CA GLN A 252 -9.12 -20.14 7.22
C GLN A 252 -9.46 -18.66 6.96
N ALA A 253 -8.45 -17.86 6.64
CA ALA A 253 -8.66 -16.45 6.28
C ALA A 253 -9.40 -16.28 4.95
N TRP A 254 -9.21 -17.20 4.00
CA TRP A 254 -9.97 -17.19 2.75
C TRP A 254 -11.43 -17.60 2.97
N VAL A 255 -11.69 -18.64 3.75
CA VAL A 255 -13.06 -19.06 4.10
C VAL A 255 -13.81 -17.92 4.79
N ALA A 256 -13.20 -17.25 5.79
CA ALA A 256 -13.79 -16.10 6.44
C ALA A 256 -14.10 -14.95 5.46
N ALA A 257 -13.25 -14.72 4.46
CA ALA A 257 -13.51 -13.73 3.43
C ALA A 257 -14.67 -14.12 2.50
N VAL A 258 -14.81 -15.41 2.17
CA VAL A 258 -15.95 -15.93 1.40
C VAL A 258 -17.26 -15.78 2.19
N GLU A 259 -17.26 -16.12 3.47
CA GLU A 259 -18.42 -15.96 4.36
C GLU A 259 -18.83 -14.49 4.47
N ALA A 260 -17.89 -13.58 4.69
CA ALA A 260 -18.15 -12.14 4.74
C ALA A 260 -18.74 -11.62 3.42
N TYR A 261 -18.17 -12.04 2.28
CA TYR A 261 -18.71 -11.69 0.96
C TYR A 261 -20.12 -12.22 0.78
N ALA A 262 -20.38 -13.50 1.12
CA ALA A 262 -21.69 -14.13 0.98
C ALA A 262 -22.74 -13.41 1.83
N LEU A 263 -22.39 -13.03 3.07
CA LEU A 263 -23.27 -12.25 3.96
C LEU A 263 -23.64 -10.91 3.32
N GLN A 264 -22.66 -10.13 2.87
CA GLN A 264 -22.90 -8.82 2.25
C GLN A 264 -23.71 -8.95 0.96
N ALA A 265 -23.40 -9.95 0.14
CA ALA A 265 -24.16 -10.22 -1.08
C ALA A 265 -25.63 -10.54 -0.79
N CYS A 266 -25.91 -11.38 0.22
CA CYS A 266 -27.28 -11.70 0.63
C CYS A 266 -28.02 -10.49 1.22
N LEU A 267 -27.34 -9.65 2.01
CA LEU A 267 -27.92 -8.40 2.54
C LEU A 267 -28.26 -7.42 1.40
N ALA A 268 -27.47 -7.41 0.33
CA ALA A 268 -27.76 -6.66 -0.89
C ALA A 268 -28.81 -7.33 -1.81
N GLY A 269 -29.49 -8.39 -1.38
CA GLY A 269 -30.54 -9.08 -2.13
C GLY A 269 -30.04 -10.11 -3.14
N LYS A 270 -28.74 -10.43 -3.16
CA LYS A 270 -28.19 -11.46 -4.05
C LYS A 270 -28.46 -12.85 -3.47
N HIS A 271 -28.91 -13.77 -4.31
CA HIS A 271 -29.11 -15.15 -3.89
C HIS A 271 -27.82 -15.97 -3.96
N ILE A 272 -27.43 -16.56 -2.82
CA ILE A 272 -26.33 -17.54 -2.74
C ILE A 272 -26.97 -18.92 -2.55
N PRO A 273 -26.87 -19.85 -3.53
CA PRO A 273 -27.52 -21.16 -3.43
C PRO A 273 -27.13 -21.89 -2.15
N GLY A 274 -28.14 -22.45 -1.47
CA GLY A 274 -27.96 -23.20 -0.23
C GLY A 274 -27.76 -22.38 1.05
N HIS A 275 -27.71 -21.02 0.93
CA HIS A 275 -27.45 -20.14 2.07
C HIS A 275 -28.49 -19.03 2.18
N LYS A 276 -28.84 -18.66 3.43
CA LYS A 276 -29.72 -17.52 3.76
C LYS A 276 -29.19 -16.76 4.96
N VAL A 277 -29.44 -15.47 4.97
CA VAL A 277 -29.17 -14.63 6.15
C VAL A 277 -30.23 -14.90 7.21
N VAL A 278 -29.78 -15.10 8.44
CA VAL A 278 -30.64 -15.22 9.63
C VAL A 278 -30.14 -14.26 10.70
N ALA A 279 -31.07 -13.75 11.53
CA ALA A 279 -30.65 -12.92 12.66
C ALA A 279 -29.82 -13.76 13.64
N GLY A 280 -28.61 -13.24 13.96
CA GLY A 280 -27.74 -13.86 14.96
C GLY A 280 -28.38 -13.82 16.36
N ARG A 281 -27.98 -14.73 17.24
CA ARG A 281 -28.35 -14.64 18.67
C ARG A 281 -27.61 -13.45 19.27
N ALA A 282 -28.33 -12.56 19.95
CA ALA A 282 -27.68 -11.48 20.72
C ALA A 282 -26.77 -12.13 21.79
N VAL A 283 -25.48 -11.84 21.72
CA VAL A 283 -24.56 -12.18 22.81
C VAL A 283 -24.82 -11.19 23.92
N ARG A 284 -25.26 -11.67 25.07
CA ARG A 284 -25.47 -10.88 26.29
C ARG A 284 -24.14 -10.72 27.01
#